data_148f64e13f47887904c9d33b37f8374e
#
_entry.id   148f64e13f47887904c9d33b37f8374e
#
_cell.length_a   1.000
_cell.length_b   1.000
_cell.length_c   1.000
_cell.angle_alpha   90.00
_cell.angle_beta   90.00
_cell.angle_gamma   90.00
#
_symmetry.space_group_name_H-M   'P 1'
#
loop_
_entity.id
_entity.type
_entity.pdbx_description
1 polymer ?
#
loop_
_entity_poly.entity_id
_entity_poly.type
_entity_poly.pdbx_seq_one_letter_code
_entity_poly.pdbx_strand_id
1 'polypeptide(L)'
;MTQRRSTISLPGAGPALRLPSDPPAKERTIMAKLFEPTKVGDITVKNRIVMAPLTRNRSPGAIPNDLNVEYYRQRATAGLIITEATAITHQGQGYADVPGLYSKEALEGWKRVTDGVHAAGGKIVVQMWHVGRISHTTLQPDGGRPVSSTNRVAKAKTYLVNADGSGSFADTSEPRALETAEIPGIVEDYRKAARAAIDAGFDGVEIHGANGYLLDQFIRDGVNDRTDQYGGSIENRTRLAFEVVDAVVSEVGAGRTAIRISPVTPSGESYDSNPQATFAHVVKGLAKYDLAYIHVIEGQTGGDRDYKQGDNPPFDYKALRQAYEKAGGKANWMVNNGYDRDLAVDVVESGRADLVAFGKPFIANPDLVERLAKNLPLNTPDQSTFYGGTAKGYIDYSAVEKVA
;
A
#
# COMPACT_ATOMS: atom_id res chain seq x y z
N MET A 1 100.86 21.63 -14.72
CA MET A 1 100.77 20.55 -13.72
C MET A 1 99.29 20.17 -13.64
N THR A 2 98.91 19.10 -14.32
CA THR A 2 97.50 18.70 -14.53
C THR A 2 97.32 17.30 -13.96
N GLN A 3 96.61 17.20 -12.86
CA GLN A 3 96.25 15.91 -12.25
C GLN A 3 95.06 15.28 -12.96
N ARG A 4 95.20 14.09 -13.46
CA ARG A 4 94.15 13.22 -13.99
C ARG A 4 93.48 12.49 -12.81
N ARG A 5 92.18 12.62 -12.65
CA ARG A 5 91.39 11.76 -11.77
C ARG A 5 90.84 10.57 -12.58
N SER A 6 91.15 9.38 -12.11
CA SER A 6 90.60 8.11 -12.59
C SER A 6 89.21 7.92 -12.07
N THR A 7 88.27 7.61 -12.93
CA THR A 7 86.91 7.19 -12.56
C THR A 7 86.85 5.65 -12.60
N ILE A 8 86.51 5.07 -11.46
CA ILE A 8 86.24 3.63 -11.31
C ILE A 8 84.77 3.41 -11.63
N SER A 9 84.45 2.59 -12.65
CA SER A 9 83.10 2.15 -12.98
C SER A 9 82.72 0.95 -12.11
N LEU A 10 81.58 1.02 -11.41
CA LEU A 10 80.92 -0.10 -10.72
C LEU A 10 80.05 -0.88 -11.70
N PRO A 11 79.91 -2.22 -11.56
CA PRO A 11 79.06 -3.05 -12.45
C PRO A 11 77.59 -2.90 -12.20
N GLY A 12 76.80 -2.98 -13.30
CA GLY A 12 75.41 -2.72 -13.37
C GLY A 12 74.49 -3.60 -12.46
N ALA A 13 73.49 -2.97 -11.89
CA ALA A 13 72.43 -3.64 -11.19
C ALA A 13 71.56 -4.44 -12.20
N GLY A 14 71.33 -5.70 -11.90
CA GLY A 14 70.43 -6.59 -12.64
C GLY A 14 69.00 -6.16 -12.58
N PRO A 15 68.12 -6.66 -13.45
CA PRO A 15 66.73 -6.24 -13.52
C PRO A 15 65.97 -6.61 -12.24
N ALA A 16 65.33 -5.62 -11.63
CA ALA A 16 64.44 -5.81 -10.49
C ALA A 16 63.22 -6.71 -10.87
N LEU A 17 63.08 -7.82 -10.16
CA LEU A 17 61.86 -8.65 -10.22
C LEU A 17 60.65 -7.78 -9.89
N ARG A 18 59.79 -7.53 -10.87
CA ARG A 18 58.44 -7.01 -10.63
C ARG A 18 57.62 -8.11 -9.96
N LEU A 19 57.22 -7.89 -8.74
CA LEU A 19 56.13 -8.66 -8.11
C LEU A 19 54.86 -8.47 -8.92
N PRO A 20 54.02 -9.52 -9.10
CA PRO A 20 52.76 -9.37 -9.76
C PRO A 20 51.89 -8.38 -8.97
N SER A 21 51.36 -7.37 -9.64
CA SER A 21 50.39 -6.44 -9.09
C SER A 21 49.17 -7.23 -8.62
N ASP A 22 48.74 -6.99 -7.39
CA ASP A 22 47.49 -7.53 -6.88
C ASP A 22 46.34 -7.26 -7.88
N PRO A 23 45.43 -8.25 -8.10
CA PRO A 23 44.30 -8.05 -8.98
C PRO A 23 43.47 -6.89 -8.42
N PRO A 24 42.89 -6.03 -9.29
CA PRO A 24 42.08 -4.93 -8.84
C PRO A 24 40.96 -5.47 -7.94
N ALA A 25 40.79 -4.86 -6.77
CA ALA A 25 39.69 -5.16 -5.87
C ALA A 25 38.41 -5.12 -6.70
N LYS A 26 37.70 -6.26 -6.79
CA LYS A 26 36.34 -6.29 -7.38
C LYS A 26 35.56 -5.20 -6.66
N GLU A 27 35.17 -4.13 -7.37
CA GLU A 27 34.18 -3.18 -6.90
C GLU A 27 32.99 -4.00 -6.47
N ARG A 28 32.77 -4.11 -5.16
CA ARG A 28 31.50 -4.56 -4.62
C ARG A 28 30.51 -3.49 -5.05
N THR A 29 29.76 -3.74 -6.10
CA THR A 29 28.58 -2.93 -6.41
C THR A 29 27.70 -2.99 -5.18
N ILE A 30 27.74 -1.94 -4.37
CA ILE A 30 26.86 -1.81 -3.21
C ILE A 30 25.46 -1.69 -3.79
N MET A 31 24.66 -2.73 -3.60
CA MET A 31 23.28 -2.73 -4.05
C MET A 31 22.53 -1.66 -3.24
N ALA A 32 21.76 -0.80 -3.91
CA ALA A 32 21.00 0.24 -3.22
C ALA A 32 20.07 -0.38 -2.16
N LYS A 33 19.93 0.29 -1.03
CA LYS A 33 19.16 -0.13 0.16
C LYS A 33 17.72 -0.54 -0.18
N LEU A 34 17.14 0.06 -1.22
CA LEU A 34 15.83 -0.29 -1.77
C LEU A 34 15.69 -1.79 -2.08
N PHE A 35 16.78 -2.43 -2.51
CA PHE A 35 16.81 -3.86 -2.91
C PHE A 35 17.30 -4.78 -1.79
N GLU A 36 17.62 -4.26 -0.60
CA GLU A 36 18.08 -5.04 0.54
C GLU A 36 16.91 -5.55 1.39
N PRO A 37 17.07 -6.73 2.01
CA PRO A 37 16.09 -7.24 2.97
C PRO A 37 15.87 -6.28 4.14
N THR A 38 14.66 -6.33 4.71
CA THR A 38 14.35 -5.59 5.94
C THR A 38 13.27 -6.31 6.75
N LYS A 39 13.09 -5.90 7.99
CA LYS A 39 11.99 -6.35 8.85
C LYS A 39 10.88 -5.31 8.84
N VAL A 40 9.65 -5.75 8.65
CA VAL A 40 8.42 -4.94 8.61
C VAL A 40 7.46 -5.49 9.64
N GLY A 41 7.46 -4.92 10.85
CA GLY A 41 6.81 -5.55 11.99
C GLY A 41 7.36 -6.96 12.24
N ASP A 42 6.50 -7.98 12.19
CA ASP A 42 6.87 -9.38 12.32
C ASP A 42 7.25 -10.05 11.00
N ILE A 43 7.12 -9.33 9.87
CA ILE A 43 7.33 -9.87 8.53
C ILE A 43 8.76 -9.54 8.06
N THR A 44 9.54 -10.55 7.67
CA THR A 44 10.82 -10.34 6.99
C THR A 44 10.59 -10.31 5.48
N VAL A 45 10.98 -9.21 4.83
CA VAL A 45 10.83 -8.98 3.40
C VAL A 45 12.18 -8.93 2.70
N LYS A 46 12.26 -9.41 1.46
CA LYS A 46 13.52 -9.57 0.72
C LYS A 46 14.04 -8.30 0.03
N ASN A 47 13.21 -7.27 -0.06
CA ASN A 47 13.53 -5.93 -0.54
C ASN A 47 12.49 -4.93 0.00
N ARG A 48 12.68 -3.63 -0.26
CA ARG A 48 11.80 -2.55 0.24
C ARG A 48 10.78 -2.06 -0.78
N ILE A 49 10.61 -2.82 -1.89
CA ILE A 49 9.65 -2.53 -2.95
C ILE A 49 8.36 -3.25 -2.64
N VAL A 50 7.27 -2.50 -2.51
CA VAL A 50 5.95 -3.03 -2.14
C VAL A 50 5.00 -2.89 -3.31
N MET A 51 4.21 -3.94 -3.58
CA MET A 51 3.06 -3.83 -4.48
C MET A 51 1.93 -3.15 -3.72
N ALA A 52 1.59 -1.92 -4.13
CA ALA A 52 0.47 -1.18 -3.57
C ALA A 52 -0.88 -1.85 -3.85
N PRO A 53 -1.91 -1.65 -3.01
CA PRO A 53 -3.24 -2.17 -3.25
C PRO A 53 -3.85 -1.57 -4.52
N LEU A 54 -4.37 -2.44 -5.38
CA LEU A 54 -4.92 -2.09 -6.69
C LEU A 54 -6.21 -2.87 -6.93
N THR A 55 -7.36 -2.22 -6.88
CA THR A 55 -8.66 -2.83 -7.21
C THR A 55 -8.70 -3.21 -8.68
N ARG A 56 -8.99 -4.49 -8.99
CA ARG A 56 -8.97 -5.03 -10.34
C ARG A 56 -10.31 -5.61 -10.80
N ASN A 57 -11.28 -5.78 -9.88
CA ASN A 57 -12.64 -6.26 -10.18
C ASN A 57 -12.67 -7.59 -10.95
N ARG A 58 -12.03 -8.63 -10.44
CA ARG A 58 -11.94 -9.98 -11.05
C ARG A 58 -12.27 -11.10 -10.09
N SER A 59 -13.06 -10.79 -9.04
CA SER A 59 -13.51 -11.74 -8.02
C SER A 59 -15.05 -11.82 -8.02
N PRO A 60 -15.68 -12.42 -9.05
CA PRO A 60 -17.14 -12.55 -9.11
C PRO A 60 -17.69 -13.19 -7.84
N GLY A 61 -18.80 -12.64 -7.33
CA GLY A 61 -19.39 -13.11 -6.08
C GLY A 61 -18.52 -12.84 -4.84
N ALA A 62 -17.58 -11.90 -4.93
CA ALA A 62 -16.58 -11.58 -3.91
C ALA A 62 -15.59 -12.73 -3.61
N ILE A 63 -15.44 -13.72 -4.50
CA ILE A 63 -14.64 -14.91 -4.32
C ILE A 63 -13.37 -14.84 -5.17
N PRO A 64 -12.16 -14.81 -4.58
CA PRO A 64 -10.91 -14.94 -5.31
C PRO A 64 -10.83 -16.27 -6.04
N ASN A 65 -10.37 -16.24 -7.29
CA ASN A 65 -10.32 -17.39 -8.20
C ASN A 65 -8.89 -17.60 -8.74
N ASP A 66 -8.73 -18.51 -9.70
CA ASP A 66 -7.42 -18.90 -10.25
C ASP A 66 -6.69 -17.73 -10.93
N LEU A 67 -7.42 -16.76 -11.49
CA LEU A 67 -6.79 -15.55 -12.04
C LEU A 67 -6.13 -14.72 -10.93
N ASN A 68 -6.77 -14.60 -9.76
CA ASN A 68 -6.18 -13.90 -8.61
C ASN A 68 -4.95 -14.66 -8.08
N VAL A 69 -5.01 -16.00 -8.02
CA VAL A 69 -3.86 -16.84 -7.62
C VAL A 69 -2.65 -16.53 -8.51
N GLU A 70 -2.84 -16.60 -9.83
CA GLU A 70 -1.75 -16.37 -10.78
C GLU A 70 -1.26 -14.92 -10.74
N TYR A 71 -2.15 -13.95 -10.66
CA TYR A 71 -1.81 -12.52 -10.61
C TYR A 71 -0.88 -12.17 -9.45
N TYR A 72 -1.21 -12.61 -8.24
CA TYR A 72 -0.40 -12.35 -7.07
C TYR A 72 0.88 -13.20 -7.06
N ARG A 73 0.81 -14.46 -7.50
CA ARG A 73 1.98 -15.34 -7.63
C ARG A 73 3.05 -14.76 -8.55
N GLN A 74 2.67 -14.21 -9.71
CA GLN A 74 3.59 -13.58 -10.66
C GLN A 74 4.36 -12.40 -10.03
N ARG A 75 3.77 -11.74 -9.05
CA ARG A 75 4.35 -10.55 -8.37
C ARG A 75 5.06 -10.87 -7.07
N ALA A 76 5.26 -12.14 -6.78
CA ALA A 76 5.91 -12.61 -5.54
C ALA A 76 7.38 -12.16 -5.39
N THR A 77 8.00 -11.54 -6.39
CA THR A 77 9.32 -10.89 -6.28
C THR A 77 9.29 -9.60 -5.47
N ALA A 78 8.14 -8.94 -5.30
CA ALA A 78 7.97 -7.82 -4.40
C ALA A 78 8.42 -8.19 -2.97
N GLY A 79 8.98 -7.24 -2.24
CA GLY A 79 9.27 -7.41 -0.82
C GLY A 79 7.99 -7.73 -0.04
N LEU A 80 6.92 -6.99 -0.33
CA LEU A 80 5.59 -7.21 0.24
C LEU A 80 4.54 -6.97 -0.85
N ILE A 81 3.52 -7.81 -0.89
CA ILE A 81 2.32 -7.59 -1.68
C ILE A 81 1.21 -7.11 -0.74
N ILE A 82 0.56 -5.99 -1.07
CA ILE A 82 -0.71 -5.60 -0.46
C ILE A 82 -1.79 -5.93 -1.49
N THR A 83 -2.78 -6.73 -1.10
CA THR A 83 -3.86 -7.11 -2.04
C THR A 83 -4.67 -5.90 -2.47
N GLU A 84 -5.46 -6.07 -3.53
CA GLU A 84 -6.59 -5.17 -3.78
C GLU A 84 -7.46 -5.04 -2.52
N ALA A 85 -8.12 -3.88 -2.39
CA ALA A 85 -9.01 -3.62 -1.28
C ALA A 85 -10.12 -4.69 -1.22
N THR A 86 -10.26 -5.32 -0.06
CA THR A 86 -11.06 -6.50 0.18
C THR A 86 -12.13 -6.21 1.22
N ALA A 87 -13.39 -6.37 0.86
CA ALA A 87 -14.53 -6.00 1.71
C ALA A 87 -14.56 -6.87 2.99
N ILE A 88 -14.63 -6.22 4.16
CA ILE A 88 -14.71 -6.91 5.46
C ILE A 88 -16.08 -7.55 5.70
N THR A 89 -17.13 -7.00 5.09
CA THR A 89 -18.51 -7.50 5.11
C THR A 89 -19.18 -7.20 3.77
N HIS A 90 -20.35 -7.78 3.51
CA HIS A 90 -21.16 -7.44 2.35
C HIS A 90 -21.53 -5.93 2.35
N GLN A 91 -21.87 -5.35 3.52
CA GLN A 91 -22.15 -3.92 3.65
C GLN A 91 -20.93 -3.04 3.28
N GLY A 92 -19.72 -3.57 3.44
CA GLY A 92 -18.47 -2.89 3.09
C GLY A 92 -18.18 -2.82 1.60
N GLN A 93 -18.97 -3.45 0.72
CA GLN A 93 -18.76 -3.44 -0.73
C GLN A 93 -19.19 -2.13 -1.38
N GLY A 94 -18.42 -1.68 -2.37
CA GLY A 94 -18.74 -0.48 -3.16
C GLY A 94 -18.50 -0.63 -4.66
N TYR A 95 -18.00 -1.77 -5.10
CA TYR A 95 -17.74 -2.07 -6.50
C TYR A 95 -18.03 -3.55 -6.76
N ALA A 96 -18.57 -3.87 -7.93
CA ALA A 96 -18.78 -5.25 -8.33
C ALA A 96 -17.45 -5.99 -8.47
N ASP A 97 -17.48 -7.30 -8.26
CA ASP A 97 -16.36 -8.22 -8.44
C ASP A 97 -15.08 -7.86 -7.65
N VAL A 98 -15.23 -7.14 -6.53
CA VAL A 98 -14.17 -7.00 -5.52
C VAL A 98 -14.22 -8.19 -4.56
N PRO A 99 -13.07 -8.68 -4.07
CA PRO A 99 -13.06 -9.80 -3.15
C PRO A 99 -13.57 -9.43 -1.75
N GLY A 100 -13.99 -10.43 -0.99
CA GLY A 100 -14.45 -10.31 0.39
C GLY A 100 -13.64 -11.16 1.38
N LEU A 101 -13.83 -10.88 2.69
CA LEU A 101 -13.28 -11.65 3.82
C LEU A 101 -14.38 -12.26 4.70
N TYR A 102 -15.61 -12.34 4.21
CA TYR A 102 -16.78 -12.61 5.05
C TYR A 102 -17.55 -13.90 4.67
N SER A 103 -17.17 -14.59 3.59
CA SER A 103 -17.73 -15.89 3.25
C SER A 103 -16.67 -16.99 3.29
N LYS A 104 -17.10 -18.22 3.56
CA LYS A 104 -16.21 -19.38 3.59
C LYS A 104 -15.51 -19.57 2.24
N GLU A 105 -16.25 -19.42 1.16
CA GLU A 105 -15.77 -19.58 -0.22
C GLU A 105 -14.72 -18.50 -0.56
N ALA A 106 -14.93 -17.28 -0.11
CA ALA A 106 -13.94 -16.19 -0.28
C ALA A 106 -12.63 -16.48 0.48
N LEU A 107 -12.73 -17.01 1.70
CA LEU A 107 -11.56 -17.37 2.51
C LEU A 107 -10.81 -18.57 1.92
N GLU A 108 -11.51 -19.58 1.37
CA GLU A 108 -10.90 -20.68 0.62
C GLU A 108 -10.20 -20.19 -0.65
N GLY A 109 -10.80 -19.21 -1.35
CA GLY A 109 -10.17 -18.53 -2.50
C GLY A 109 -8.90 -17.80 -2.09
N TRP A 110 -8.95 -17.01 -1.03
CA TRP A 110 -7.78 -16.30 -0.49
C TRP A 110 -6.68 -17.25 -0.04
N LYS A 111 -7.04 -18.39 0.59
CA LYS A 111 -6.05 -19.36 0.98
C LYS A 111 -5.25 -19.90 -0.21
N ARG A 112 -5.87 -20.15 -1.35
CA ARG A 112 -5.17 -20.54 -2.58
C ARG A 112 -4.22 -19.44 -3.06
N VAL A 113 -4.61 -18.16 -2.94
CA VAL A 113 -3.77 -17.03 -3.28
C VAL A 113 -2.55 -16.96 -2.36
N THR A 114 -2.74 -17.01 -1.04
CA THR A 114 -1.64 -16.94 -0.07
C THR A 114 -0.67 -18.11 -0.22
N ASP A 115 -1.19 -19.34 -0.39
CA ASP A 115 -0.39 -20.54 -0.65
C ASP A 115 0.47 -20.37 -1.93
N GLY A 116 -0.13 -19.84 -3.01
CA GLY A 116 0.57 -19.59 -4.29
C GLY A 116 1.68 -18.54 -4.18
N VAL A 117 1.44 -17.46 -3.43
CA VAL A 117 2.45 -16.40 -3.18
C VAL A 117 3.58 -16.93 -2.30
N HIS A 118 3.26 -17.66 -1.23
CA HIS A 118 4.25 -18.25 -0.32
C HIS A 118 5.11 -19.32 -1.03
N ALA A 119 4.51 -20.17 -1.85
CA ALA A 119 5.24 -21.15 -2.66
C ALA A 119 6.24 -20.50 -3.63
N ALA A 120 5.94 -19.27 -4.09
CA ALA A 120 6.84 -18.45 -4.89
C ALA A 120 7.83 -17.60 -4.03
N GLY A 121 7.88 -17.80 -2.71
CA GLY A 121 8.78 -17.10 -1.78
C GLY A 121 8.39 -15.65 -1.52
N GLY A 122 7.13 -15.26 -1.78
CA GLY A 122 6.59 -13.92 -1.53
C GLY A 122 6.02 -13.76 -0.12
N LYS A 123 5.68 -12.50 0.22
CA LYS A 123 4.95 -12.10 1.41
C LYS A 123 3.73 -11.29 1.01
N ILE A 124 2.58 -11.53 1.66
CA ILE A 124 1.31 -10.94 1.27
C ILE A 124 0.46 -10.55 2.48
N VAL A 125 -0.04 -9.31 2.47
CA VAL A 125 -1.02 -8.80 3.44
C VAL A 125 -2.30 -8.41 2.71
N VAL A 126 -3.45 -8.50 3.37
CA VAL A 126 -4.71 -8.08 2.79
C VAL A 126 -5.06 -6.65 3.20
N GLN A 127 -5.53 -5.83 2.26
CA GLN A 127 -6.11 -4.53 2.60
C GLN A 127 -7.59 -4.70 2.96
N MET A 128 -7.91 -4.50 4.25
CA MET A 128 -9.27 -4.58 4.79
C MET A 128 -10.05 -3.31 4.50
N TRP A 129 -11.22 -3.44 3.90
CA TRP A 129 -11.94 -2.33 3.31
C TRP A 129 -13.41 -2.29 3.69
N HIS A 130 -13.89 -1.11 4.05
CA HIS A 130 -15.29 -0.75 4.08
C HIS A 130 -15.44 0.59 3.36
N VAL A 131 -16.17 0.60 2.27
CA VAL A 131 -16.24 1.78 1.38
C VAL A 131 -17.03 2.97 1.95
N GLY A 132 -17.83 2.72 2.98
CA GLY A 132 -18.73 3.77 3.49
C GLY A 132 -19.77 4.19 2.44
N ARG A 133 -19.91 5.50 2.21
CA ARG A 133 -20.87 6.07 1.26
C ARG A 133 -20.52 5.93 -0.22
N ILE A 134 -19.32 5.43 -0.54
CA ILE A 134 -18.91 5.22 -1.95
C ILE A 134 -19.39 3.83 -2.39
N SER A 135 -20.70 3.67 -2.51
CA SER A 135 -21.35 2.42 -2.91
C SER A 135 -22.68 2.68 -3.65
N HIS A 136 -23.33 1.61 -4.04
CA HIS A 136 -24.63 1.62 -4.69
C HIS A 136 -25.55 0.61 -4.02
N THR A 137 -26.86 0.90 -3.97
CA THR A 137 -27.85 0.03 -3.33
C THR A 137 -27.87 -1.40 -3.86
N THR A 138 -27.58 -1.60 -5.15
CA THR A 138 -27.48 -2.95 -5.77
C THR A 138 -26.31 -3.79 -5.23
N LEU A 139 -25.33 -3.19 -4.57
CA LEU A 139 -24.17 -3.85 -3.96
C LEU A 139 -24.35 -4.04 -2.45
N GLN A 140 -25.45 -3.55 -1.90
CA GLN A 140 -25.69 -3.62 -0.46
C GLN A 140 -26.63 -4.78 -0.11
N PRO A 141 -26.55 -5.33 1.11
CA PRO A 141 -27.50 -6.31 1.60
C PRO A 141 -28.94 -5.80 1.43
N ASP A 142 -29.80 -6.65 0.86
CA ASP A 142 -31.24 -6.38 0.65
C ASP A 142 -31.56 -5.08 -0.11
N GLY A 143 -30.60 -4.58 -0.93
CA GLY A 143 -30.73 -3.32 -1.65
C GLY A 143 -30.78 -2.09 -0.74
N GLY A 144 -30.24 -2.22 0.47
CA GLY A 144 -30.21 -1.16 1.48
C GLY A 144 -29.36 0.04 1.11
N ARG A 145 -29.43 1.10 1.91
CA ARG A 145 -28.56 2.27 1.74
C ARG A 145 -27.13 1.98 2.22
N PRO A 146 -26.09 2.46 1.50
CA PRO A 146 -24.74 2.50 2.07
C PRO A 146 -24.69 3.26 3.39
N VAL A 147 -23.73 2.93 4.24
CA VAL A 147 -23.56 3.59 5.54
C VAL A 147 -22.34 4.51 5.58
N SER A 148 -22.37 5.57 6.40
CA SER A 148 -21.30 6.55 6.50
C SER A 148 -21.35 7.29 7.84
N SER A 149 -20.45 8.28 8.02
CA SER A 149 -20.57 9.30 9.07
C SER A 149 -21.68 10.33 8.78
N THR A 150 -22.23 10.34 7.56
CA THR A 150 -23.17 11.35 7.07
C THR A 150 -24.21 10.71 6.13
N ASN A 151 -25.31 11.40 5.87
CA ASN A 151 -26.31 11.06 4.84
C ASN A 151 -26.05 11.78 3.49
N ARG A 152 -24.97 12.56 3.36
CA ARG A 152 -24.63 13.27 2.13
C ARG A 152 -24.04 12.31 1.08
N VAL A 153 -24.61 12.34 -0.14
CA VAL A 153 -24.13 11.55 -1.28
C VAL A 153 -22.68 11.91 -1.62
N ALA A 154 -21.86 10.92 -1.92
CA ALA A 154 -20.51 11.15 -2.42
C ALA A 154 -20.56 11.49 -3.92
N LYS A 155 -19.83 12.51 -4.37
CA LYS A 155 -19.57 12.71 -5.80
C LYS A 155 -18.49 11.76 -6.28
N ALA A 156 -18.89 10.51 -6.48
CA ALA A 156 -18.03 9.42 -6.92
C ALA A 156 -18.79 8.47 -7.84
N LYS A 157 -18.06 7.61 -8.53
CA LYS A 157 -18.62 6.52 -9.34
C LYS A 157 -18.31 5.19 -8.68
N THR A 158 -19.23 4.25 -8.83
CA THR A 158 -19.06 2.85 -8.47
C THR A 158 -19.13 1.99 -9.74
N TYR A 159 -18.37 0.90 -9.78
CA TYR A 159 -18.39 -0.06 -10.89
C TYR A 159 -19.44 -1.11 -10.62
N LEU A 160 -20.37 -1.27 -11.55
CA LEU A 160 -21.45 -2.26 -11.50
C LEU A 160 -21.31 -3.25 -12.66
N VAL A 161 -21.82 -4.46 -12.46
CA VAL A 161 -21.99 -5.47 -13.53
C VAL A 161 -23.47 -5.54 -13.86
N ASN A 162 -23.80 -5.31 -15.13
CA ASN A 162 -25.16 -5.36 -15.66
C ASN A 162 -25.64 -6.81 -15.83
N ALA A 163 -26.94 -7.00 -16.06
CA ALA A 163 -27.53 -8.33 -16.24
C ALA A 163 -26.98 -9.11 -17.46
N ASP A 164 -26.44 -8.42 -18.46
CA ASP A 164 -25.77 -9.01 -19.62
C ASP A 164 -24.29 -9.33 -19.37
N GLY A 165 -23.79 -9.11 -18.15
CA GLY A 165 -22.40 -9.31 -17.76
C GLY A 165 -21.45 -8.16 -18.14
N SER A 166 -21.95 -7.10 -18.78
CA SER A 166 -21.13 -5.91 -19.07
C SER A 166 -20.90 -5.07 -17.82
N GLY A 167 -19.71 -4.46 -17.72
CA GLY A 167 -19.38 -3.54 -16.64
C GLY A 167 -19.67 -2.08 -16.99
N SER A 168 -20.18 -1.31 -16.05
CA SER A 168 -20.43 0.12 -16.21
C SER A 168 -20.17 0.90 -14.91
N PHE A 169 -19.89 2.19 -15.04
CA PHE A 169 -19.79 3.09 -13.88
C PHE A 169 -21.11 3.83 -13.66
N ALA A 170 -21.64 3.74 -12.44
CA ALA A 170 -22.84 4.45 -11.99
C ALA A 170 -22.50 5.48 -10.89
N ASP A 171 -23.39 6.44 -10.67
CA ASP A 171 -23.28 7.33 -9.52
C ASP A 171 -23.53 6.55 -8.21
N THR A 172 -22.91 6.99 -7.12
CA THR A 172 -23.16 6.39 -5.80
C THR A 172 -24.59 6.67 -5.33
N SER A 173 -25.17 5.72 -4.58
CA SER A 173 -26.49 5.90 -3.99
C SER A 173 -26.44 6.79 -2.75
N GLU A 174 -27.62 7.34 -2.35
CA GLU A 174 -27.77 8.09 -1.12
C GLU A 174 -27.45 7.20 0.10
N PRO A 175 -26.48 7.58 0.94
CA PRO A 175 -26.14 6.83 2.15
C PRO A 175 -27.09 7.18 3.30
N ARG A 176 -26.95 6.43 4.39
CA ARG A 176 -27.45 6.83 5.70
C ARG A 176 -26.29 7.00 6.68
N ALA A 177 -26.43 7.93 7.60
CA ALA A 177 -25.52 8.01 8.73
C ALA A 177 -25.68 6.76 9.62
N LEU A 178 -24.58 6.18 10.09
CA LEU A 178 -24.59 5.14 11.11
C LEU A 178 -25.19 5.70 12.41
N GLU A 179 -26.10 4.97 13.03
CA GLU A 179 -26.49 5.24 14.41
C GLU A 179 -25.28 4.99 15.33
N THR A 180 -25.16 5.76 16.42
CA THR A 180 -24.06 5.60 17.38
C THR A 180 -23.96 4.17 17.91
N ALA A 181 -25.08 3.51 18.11
CA ALA A 181 -25.17 2.14 18.60
C ALA A 181 -24.70 1.08 17.57
N GLU A 182 -24.63 1.41 16.27
CA GLU A 182 -24.15 0.51 15.22
C GLU A 182 -22.61 0.48 15.11
N ILE A 183 -21.95 1.56 15.54
CA ILE A 183 -20.49 1.74 15.36
C ILE A 183 -19.67 0.62 16.00
N PRO A 184 -19.99 0.12 17.22
CA PRO A 184 -19.29 -1.04 17.78
C PRO A 184 -19.37 -2.30 16.90
N GLY A 185 -20.46 -2.46 16.12
CA GLY A 185 -20.59 -3.53 15.13
C GLY A 185 -19.58 -3.42 13.99
N ILE A 186 -19.33 -2.21 13.50
CA ILE A 186 -18.30 -1.94 12.49
C ILE A 186 -16.89 -2.32 13.02
N VAL A 187 -16.57 -1.96 14.27
CA VAL A 187 -15.30 -2.31 14.91
C VAL A 187 -15.14 -3.83 15.00
N GLU A 188 -16.21 -4.53 15.39
CA GLU A 188 -16.23 -5.99 15.48
C GLU A 188 -16.09 -6.65 14.09
N ASP A 189 -16.63 -6.06 13.03
CA ASP A 189 -16.47 -6.55 11.66
C ASP A 189 -15.00 -6.47 11.20
N TYR A 190 -14.29 -5.38 11.51
CA TYR A 190 -12.85 -5.28 11.26
C TYR A 190 -12.06 -6.33 12.05
N ARG A 191 -12.40 -6.55 13.33
CA ARG A 191 -11.74 -7.57 14.16
C ARG A 191 -11.91 -8.97 13.57
N LYS A 192 -13.14 -9.34 13.20
CA LYS A 192 -13.45 -10.65 12.59
C LYS A 192 -12.74 -10.83 11.25
N ALA A 193 -12.74 -9.79 10.40
CA ALA A 193 -12.06 -9.83 9.11
C ALA A 193 -10.54 -10.00 9.28
N ALA A 194 -9.94 -9.35 10.28
CA ALA A 194 -8.52 -9.52 10.59
C ALA A 194 -8.20 -10.97 11.00
N ARG A 195 -9.01 -11.59 11.87
CA ARG A 195 -8.86 -13.01 12.24
C ARG A 195 -8.97 -13.91 11.01
N ALA A 196 -10.04 -13.73 10.23
CA ALA A 196 -10.30 -14.50 9.02
C ALA A 196 -9.14 -14.38 7.99
N ALA A 197 -8.54 -13.20 7.86
CA ALA A 197 -7.37 -12.99 7.01
C ALA A 197 -6.17 -13.83 7.46
N ILE A 198 -5.85 -13.84 8.75
CA ILE A 198 -4.75 -14.67 9.26
C ILE A 198 -5.03 -16.16 9.08
N ASP A 199 -6.28 -16.59 9.31
CA ASP A 199 -6.69 -17.99 9.10
C ASP A 199 -6.63 -18.40 7.62
N ALA A 200 -6.83 -17.46 6.69
CA ALA A 200 -6.62 -17.64 5.25
C ALA A 200 -5.13 -17.59 4.81
N GLY A 201 -4.19 -17.45 5.75
CA GLY A 201 -2.75 -17.53 5.50
C GLY A 201 -2.05 -16.22 5.19
N PHE A 202 -2.71 -15.06 5.34
CA PHE A 202 -2.04 -13.76 5.16
C PHE A 202 -0.95 -13.54 6.21
N ASP A 203 0.16 -12.92 5.83
CA ASP A 203 1.24 -12.54 6.76
C ASP A 203 0.84 -11.41 7.70
N GLY A 204 -0.18 -10.62 7.35
CA GLY A 204 -0.72 -9.51 8.13
C GLY A 204 -1.90 -8.83 7.43
N VAL A 205 -2.32 -7.69 7.96
CA VAL A 205 -3.46 -6.90 7.46
C VAL A 205 -3.12 -5.41 7.37
N GLU A 206 -3.67 -4.74 6.37
CA GLU A 206 -3.63 -3.28 6.24
C GLU A 206 -5.04 -2.71 6.37
N ILE A 207 -5.27 -1.86 7.37
CA ILE A 207 -6.53 -1.14 7.56
C ILE A 207 -6.60 -0.01 6.54
N HIS A 208 -7.65 0.02 5.73
CA HIS A 208 -7.85 1.07 4.73
C HIS A 208 -8.47 2.31 5.37
N GLY A 209 -7.65 3.25 5.84
CA GLY A 209 -8.04 4.54 6.41
C GLY A 209 -7.82 5.72 5.45
N ALA A 210 -8.01 5.52 4.13
CA ALA A 210 -7.62 6.45 3.09
C ALA A 210 -8.70 6.60 2.00
N ASN A 211 -8.44 7.48 1.04
CA ASN A 211 -9.17 7.60 -0.23
C ASN A 211 -10.68 7.87 -0.11
N GLY A 212 -11.11 8.54 0.95
CA GLY A 212 -12.51 8.90 1.12
C GLY A 212 -13.44 7.75 1.49
N TYR A 213 -12.91 6.59 1.95
CA TYR A 213 -13.71 5.45 2.40
C TYR A 213 -14.11 5.57 3.89
N LEU A 214 -14.76 4.58 4.47
CA LEU A 214 -15.47 4.72 5.73
C LEU A 214 -14.67 5.41 6.84
N LEU A 215 -13.47 4.93 7.16
CA LEU A 215 -12.66 5.51 8.23
C LEU A 215 -12.23 6.95 7.91
N ASP A 216 -11.85 7.21 6.65
CA ASP A 216 -11.50 8.55 6.19
C ASP A 216 -12.72 9.50 6.18
N GLN A 217 -13.95 8.96 5.94
CA GLN A 217 -15.20 9.72 6.05
C GLN A 217 -15.49 10.16 7.48
N PHE A 218 -15.09 9.37 8.48
CA PHE A 218 -15.19 9.77 9.89
C PHE A 218 -14.11 10.79 10.26
N ILE A 219 -12.88 10.62 9.81
CA ILE A 219 -11.73 11.46 10.15
C ILE A 219 -11.91 12.90 9.67
N ARG A 220 -12.46 13.13 8.46
CA ARG A 220 -12.48 14.43 7.79
C ARG A 220 -13.71 15.25 8.15
N ASP A 221 -13.51 16.49 8.61
CA ASP A 221 -14.58 17.43 8.98
C ASP A 221 -15.46 17.87 7.79
N GLY A 222 -14.90 17.90 6.58
CA GLY A 222 -15.66 18.19 5.37
C GLY A 222 -16.70 17.11 5.01
N VAL A 223 -16.62 15.93 5.61
CA VAL A 223 -17.56 14.81 5.41
C VAL A 223 -18.35 14.52 6.67
N ASN A 224 -17.69 14.44 7.81
CA ASN A 224 -18.28 14.07 9.09
C ASN A 224 -19.05 15.26 9.69
N ASP A 225 -20.37 15.19 9.63
CA ASP A 225 -21.30 16.18 10.19
C ASP A 225 -22.00 15.71 11.47
N ARG A 226 -21.46 14.66 12.12
CA ARG A 226 -21.99 14.11 13.38
C ARG A 226 -21.81 15.07 14.55
N THR A 227 -22.75 15.01 15.47
CA THR A 227 -22.77 15.81 16.71
C THR A 227 -22.58 14.96 17.97
N ASP A 228 -22.40 13.63 17.79
CA ASP A 228 -22.12 12.69 18.88
C ASP A 228 -20.60 12.56 19.14
N GLN A 229 -20.22 11.57 19.95
CA GLN A 229 -18.83 11.28 20.31
C GLN A 229 -17.92 10.88 19.13
N TYR A 230 -18.44 10.71 17.92
CA TYR A 230 -17.70 10.40 16.70
C TYR A 230 -17.61 11.58 15.71
N GLY A 231 -18.04 12.79 16.12
CA GLY A 231 -18.04 13.99 15.30
C GLY A 231 -17.56 15.24 16.02
N GLY A 232 -17.40 16.33 15.27
CA GLY A 232 -16.94 17.64 15.80
C GLY A 232 -15.42 17.72 15.94
N SER A 233 -14.86 17.54 17.13
CA SER A 233 -13.41 17.69 17.37
C SER A 233 -12.58 16.61 16.66
N ILE A 234 -11.28 16.89 16.46
CA ILE A 234 -10.36 15.92 15.83
C ILE A 234 -10.34 14.59 16.64
N GLU A 235 -10.35 14.65 17.96
CA GLU A 235 -10.35 13.50 18.85
C GLU A 235 -11.59 12.62 18.62
N ASN A 236 -12.74 13.24 18.47
CA ASN A 236 -13.99 12.53 18.21
C ASN A 236 -14.01 11.91 16.81
N ARG A 237 -13.63 12.69 15.78
CA ARG A 237 -13.63 12.22 14.39
C ARG A 237 -12.66 11.06 14.15
N THR A 238 -11.56 11.01 14.88
CA THR A 238 -10.55 9.94 14.77
C THR A 238 -10.83 8.74 15.66
N ARG A 239 -11.84 8.81 16.55
CA ARG A 239 -12.19 7.76 17.52
C ARG A 239 -12.42 6.41 16.87
N LEU A 240 -13.28 6.35 15.83
CA LEU A 240 -13.56 5.08 15.15
C LEU A 240 -12.30 4.44 14.55
N ALA A 241 -11.41 5.24 13.96
CA ALA A 241 -10.17 4.71 13.41
C ALA A 241 -9.28 4.08 14.50
N PHE A 242 -9.20 4.69 15.68
CA PHE A 242 -8.43 4.14 16.79
C PHE A 242 -9.10 2.91 17.41
N GLU A 243 -10.43 2.89 17.54
CA GLU A 243 -11.17 1.71 18.02
C GLU A 243 -10.97 0.51 17.08
N VAL A 244 -10.96 0.73 15.76
CA VAL A 244 -10.67 -0.31 14.77
C VAL A 244 -9.22 -0.78 14.90
N VAL A 245 -8.24 0.13 15.04
CA VAL A 245 -6.83 -0.27 15.22
C VAL A 245 -6.66 -1.05 16.52
N ASP A 246 -7.26 -0.60 17.64
CA ASP A 246 -7.23 -1.32 18.92
C ASP A 246 -7.77 -2.75 18.78
N ALA A 247 -8.92 -2.91 18.13
CA ALA A 247 -9.57 -4.21 17.93
C ALA A 247 -8.73 -5.15 17.06
N VAL A 248 -8.19 -4.64 15.95
CA VAL A 248 -7.35 -5.43 15.03
C VAL A 248 -6.02 -5.81 15.68
N VAL A 249 -5.35 -4.87 16.35
CA VAL A 249 -4.10 -5.14 17.08
C VAL A 249 -4.31 -6.17 18.19
N SER A 250 -5.42 -6.08 18.93
CA SER A 250 -5.76 -7.05 19.97
C SER A 250 -6.01 -8.45 19.39
N GLU A 251 -6.51 -8.55 18.16
CA GLU A 251 -6.85 -9.82 17.52
C GLU A 251 -5.66 -10.51 16.86
N VAL A 252 -4.81 -9.77 16.12
CA VAL A 252 -3.76 -10.36 15.27
C VAL A 252 -2.34 -9.92 15.62
N GLY A 253 -2.19 -9.00 16.56
CA GLY A 253 -0.91 -8.43 16.99
C GLY A 253 -0.49 -7.19 16.19
N ALA A 254 0.20 -6.27 16.85
CA ALA A 254 0.64 -5.01 16.24
C ALA A 254 1.64 -5.22 15.09
N GLY A 255 2.58 -6.16 15.24
CA GLY A 255 3.57 -6.47 14.21
C GLY A 255 3.01 -7.09 12.93
N ARG A 256 1.70 -7.43 12.90
CA ARG A 256 0.96 -7.89 11.71
C ARG A 256 -0.12 -6.91 11.26
N THR A 257 -0.24 -5.77 11.94
CA THR A 257 -1.26 -4.75 11.65
C THR A 257 -0.60 -3.52 11.04
N ALA A 258 -1.20 -2.98 10.01
CA ALA A 258 -0.80 -1.73 9.37
C ALA A 258 -2.02 -0.87 9.05
N ILE A 259 -1.79 0.39 8.74
CA ILE A 259 -2.84 1.31 8.31
C ILE A 259 -2.39 2.17 7.14
N ARG A 260 -3.28 2.39 6.17
CA ARG A 260 -3.06 3.31 5.05
C ARG A 260 -3.86 4.59 5.25
N ILE A 261 -3.20 5.74 5.02
CA ILE A 261 -3.78 7.08 5.11
C ILE A 261 -3.46 7.90 3.86
N SER A 262 -4.34 8.87 3.52
CA SER A 262 -4.18 9.76 2.36
C SER A 262 -4.55 11.21 2.72
N PRO A 263 -3.66 11.97 3.35
CA PRO A 263 -4.01 13.24 4.00
C PRO A 263 -4.75 14.25 3.12
N VAL A 264 -4.46 14.31 1.83
CA VAL A 264 -5.01 15.33 0.92
C VAL A 264 -5.77 14.78 -0.29
N THR A 265 -5.92 13.47 -0.45
CA THR A 265 -6.68 12.90 -1.58
C THR A 265 -8.16 13.31 -1.51
N PRO A 266 -8.74 13.93 -2.56
CA PRO A 266 -10.10 14.49 -2.52
C PRO A 266 -11.21 13.51 -2.95
N SER A 267 -10.99 12.21 -2.86
CA SER A 267 -11.93 11.18 -3.33
C SER A 267 -13.33 11.34 -2.75
N GLY A 268 -14.36 11.33 -3.59
CA GLY A 268 -15.75 11.44 -3.16
C GLY A 268 -16.08 12.76 -2.47
N GLU A 269 -15.37 13.84 -2.80
CA GLU A 269 -15.43 15.14 -2.11
C GLU A 269 -15.03 15.06 -0.62
N SER A 270 -14.14 14.13 -0.28
CA SER A 270 -13.58 14.06 1.07
C SER A 270 -12.47 15.09 1.21
N TYR A 271 -12.71 16.11 2.02
CA TYR A 271 -11.73 17.13 2.35
C TYR A 271 -11.66 17.33 3.87
N ASP A 272 -10.61 17.98 4.36
CA ASP A 272 -10.47 18.37 5.75
C ASP A 272 -10.04 19.85 5.79
N SER A 273 -10.60 20.65 6.71
CA SER A 273 -10.28 22.07 6.82
C SER A 273 -8.83 22.32 7.28
N ASN A 274 -8.25 21.37 8.01
CA ASN A 274 -6.86 21.43 8.46
C ASN A 274 -6.21 20.03 8.43
N PRO A 275 -5.91 19.49 7.23
CA PRO A 275 -5.40 18.13 7.10
C PRO A 275 -4.08 17.92 7.85
N GLN A 276 -3.23 18.93 7.96
CA GLN A 276 -1.97 18.84 8.70
C GLN A 276 -2.19 18.55 10.18
N ALA A 277 -3.10 19.26 10.84
CA ALA A 277 -3.42 19.04 12.25
C ALA A 277 -4.14 17.69 12.45
N THR A 278 -5.13 17.39 11.60
CA THR A 278 -5.90 16.15 11.69
C THR A 278 -5.02 14.91 11.54
N PHE A 279 -4.20 14.84 10.49
CA PHE A 279 -3.34 13.68 10.28
C PHE A 279 -2.13 13.63 11.21
N ALA A 280 -1.63 14.77 11.71
CA ALA A 280 -0.65 14.79 12.81
C ALA A 280 -1.25 14.18 14.09
N HIS A 281 -2.53 14.42 14.40
CA HIS A 281 -3.22 13.77 15.51
C HIS A 281 -3.36 12.26 15.27
N VAL A 282 -3.76 11.84 14.07
CA VAL A 282 -3.84 10.41 13.70
C VAL A 282 -2.51 9.70 13.93
N VAL A 283 -1.41 10.19 13.35
CA VAL A 283 -0.12 9.49 13.47
C VAL A 283 0.42 9.51 14.90
N LYS A 284 0.20 10.58 15.67
CA LYS A 284 0.57 10.61 17.11
C LYS A 284 -0.20 9.55 17.89
N GLY A 285 -1.51 9.39 17.64
CA GLY A 285 -2.33 8.36 18.29
C GLY A 285 -1.91 6.94 17.90
N LEU A 286 -1.39 6.75 16.69
CA LEU A 286 -0.85 5.46 16.22
C LEU A 286 0.51 5.12 16.84
N ALA A 287 1.25 6.09 17.35
CA ALA A 287 2.61 5.89 17.89
C ALA A 287 2.66 4.99 19.13
N LYS A 288 1.53 4.79 19.82
CA LYS A 288 1.43 3.86 20.96
C LYS A 288 1.47 2.38 20.57
N TYR A 289 1.28 2.06 19.28
CA TYR A 289 1.32 0.70 18.77
C TYR A 289 2.64 0.46 18.02
N ASP A 290 3.21 -0.70 18.17
CA ASP A 290 4.33 -1.16 17.34
C ASP A 290 3.80 -1.80 16.04
N LEU A 291 3.08 -1.01 15.22
CA LEU A 291 2.49 -1.47 13.97
C LEU A 291 3.57 -1.95 13.00
N ALA A 292 3.20 -2.84 12.07
CA ALA A 292 4.10 -3.28 11.00
C ALA A 292 4.58 -2.09 10.14
N TYR A 293 3.64 -1.26 9.70
CA TYR A 293 3.95 -0.03 8.95
C TYR A 293 2.78 0.96 8.97
N ILE A 294 3.11 2.22 8.67
CA ILE A 294 2.15 3.26 8.29
C ILE A 294 2.37 3.56 6.81
N HIS A 295 1.33 3.37 5.98
CA HIS A 295 1.35 3.56 4.53
C HIS A 295 0.75 4.93 4.19
N VAL A 296 1.56 5.85 3.70
CA VAL A 296 1.16 7.23 3.41
C VAL A 296 1.10 7.46 1.91
N ILE A 297 -0.05 7.89 1.42
CA ILE A 297 -0.17 8.39 0.05
C ILE A 297 0.22 9.86 0.05
N GLU A 298 1.23 10.22 -0.74
CA GLU A 298 1.67 11.59 -0.93
C GLU A 298 0.92 12.24 -2.09
N GLY A 299 0.26 13.37 -1.85
CA GLY A 299 -0.57 14.06 -2.83
C GLY A 299 -1.89 13.36 -3.15
N GLN A 300 -2.36 13.49 -4.38
CA GLN A 300 -3.60 12.90 -4.86
C GLN A 300 -3.36 11.47 -5.35
N THR A 301 -4.10 10.51 -4.85
CA THR A 301 -3.99 9.10 -5.26
C THR A 301 -4.08 8.92 -6.77
N GLY A 302 -3.00 8.42 -7.36
CA GLY A 302 -2.89 8.21 -8.82
C GLY A 302 -2.79 9.50 -9.65
N GLY A 303 -2.67 10.65 -8.99
CA GLY A 303 -2.51 11.98 -9.57
C GLY A 303 -1.25 12.69 -9.08
N ASP A 304 -1.34 13.99 -8.95
CA ASP A 304 -0.24 14.88 -8.60
C ASP A 304 0.23 14.67 -7.14
N ARG A 305 1.54 14.54 -6.95
CA ARG A 305 2.16 14.44 -5.61
C ARG A 305 2.17 15.79 -4.87
N ASP A 306 2.22 16.88 -5.60
CA ASP A 306 2.21 18.23 -5.05
C ASP A 306 0.79 18.82 -4.91
N TYR A 307 -0.23 17.92 -5.00
CA TYR A 307 -1.62 18.29 -4.88
C TYR A 307 -1.89 19.04 -3.57
N LYS A 308 -2.57 20.18 -3.70
CA LYS A 308 -3.05 20.99 -2.59
C LYS A 308 -4.57 20.85 -2.46
N GLN A 309 -5.03 20.66 -1.24
CA GLN A 309 -6.46 20.60 -0.97
C GLN A 309 -7.02 22.02 -0.74
N GLY A 310 -7.73 22.56 -1.73
CA GLY A 310 -8.31 23.90 -1.67
C GLY A 310 -7.24 24.97 -1.44
N ASP A 311 -7.53 25.92 -0.52
CA ASP A 311 -6.64 27.02 -0.14
C ASP A 311 -5.62 26.63 0.94
N ASN A 312 -5.58 25.37 1.36
CA ASN A 312 -4.60 24.90 2.34
C ASN A 312 -3.16 25.06 1.81
N PRO A 313 -2.19 25.31 2.69
CA PRO A 313 -0.78 25.23 2.30
C PRO A 313 -0.43 23.80 1.84
N PRO A 314 0.69 23.63 1.09
CA PRO A 314 1.17 22.30 0.76
C PRO A 314 1.31 21.45 2.01
N PHE A 315 0.86 20.17 1.93
CA PHE A 315 0.95 19.25 3.05
C PHE A 315 2.42 18.88 3.34
N ASP A 316 2.84 19.02 4.58
CA ASP A 316 4.21 18.70 5.01
C ASP A 316 4.31 17.25 5.51
N TYR A 317 4.66 16.33 4.60
CA TYR A 317 4.86 14.91 4.90
C TYR A 317 6.06 14.64 5.82
N LYS A 318 7.08 15.52 5.79
CA LYS A 318 8.22 15.42 6.70
C LYS A 318 7.79 15.76 8.13
N ALA A 319 7.02 16.84 8.31
CA ALA A 319 6.46 17.21 9.61
C ALA A 319 5.50 16.11 10.12
N LEU A 320 4.73 15.45 9.24
CA LEU A 320 3.86 14.34 9.61
C LEU A 320 4.67 13.18 10.21
N ARG A 321 5.72 12.72 9.53
CA ARG A 321 6.60 11.66 10.03
C ARG A 321 7.28 12.07 11.34
N GLN A 322 7.80 13.27 11.42
CA GLN A 322 8.40 13.79 12.66
C GLN A 322 7.41 13.84 13.83
N ALA A 323 6.13 14.14 13.58
CA ALA A 323 5.09 14.10 14.62
C ALA A 323 4.90 12.69 15.15
N TYR A 324 4.93 11.68 14.29
CA TYR A 324 4.87 10.26 14.64
C TYR A 324 6.09 9.83 15.48
N GLU A 325 7.31 10.12 14.99
CA GLU A 325 8.56 9.75 15.64
C GLU A 325 8.71 10.43 17.03
N LYS A 326 8.36 11.73 17.14
CA LYS A 326 8.37 12.46 18.41
C LYS A 326 7.38 11.92 19.43
N ALA A 327 6.30 11.28 18.98
CA ALA A 327 5.34 10.60 19.84
C ALA A 327 5.80 9.19 20.25
N GLY A 328 6.99 8.74 19.83
CA GLY A 328 7.56 7.43 20.18
C GLY A 328 7.25 6.33 19.16
N GLY A 329 6.68 6.66 18.01
CA GLY A 329 6.33 5.69 16.97
C GLY A 329 7.54 5.01 16.35
N LYS A 330 7.44 3.69 16.10
CA LYS A 330 8.54 2.85 15.60
C LYS A 330 8.20 2.03 14.35
N ALA A 331 6.94 2.07 13.89
CA ALA A 331 6.52 1.37 12.67
C ALA A 331 7.33 1.83 11.45
N ASN A 332 7.53 0.92 10.49
CA ASN A 332 8.11 1.29 9.22
C ASN A 332 7.25 2.35 8.51
N TRP A 333 7.90 3.33 7.90
CA TRP A 333 7.22 4.37 7.14
C TRP A 333 7.22 4.02 5.65
N MET A 334 6.03 3.74 5.11
CA MET A 334 5.83 3.39 3.70
C MET A 334 5.26 4.59 2.96
N VAL A 335 5.88 4.96 1.85
CA VAL A 335 5.42 6.03 0.96
C VAL A 335 4.88 5.49 -0.36
N ASN A 336 3.92 6.19 -0.94
CA ASN A 336 3.25 5.80 -2.18
C ASN A 336 2.86 7.03 -2.99
N ASN A 337 2.72 6.87 -4.28
CA ASN A 337 2.29 7.78 -5.32
C ASN A 337 3.43 8.47 -6.08
N GLY A 338 3.47 8.24 -7.39
CA GLY A 338 4.37 8.93 -8.33
C GLY A 338 5.87 8.65 -8.14
N TYR A 339 6.24 7.51 -7.52
CA TYR A 339 7.63 7.09 -7.40
C TYR A 339 8.10 6.38 -8.67
N ASP A 340 9.24 6.80 -9.20
CA ASP A 340 10.07 6.06 -10.12
C ASP A 340 11.23 5.38 -9.37
N ARG A 341 12.14 4.75 -10.11
CA ARG A 341 13.30 4.06 -9.53
C ARG A 341 14.21 5.00 -8.73
N ASP A 342 14.61 6.12 -9.32
CA ASP A 342 15.63 6.98 -8.74
C ASP A 342 15.10 7.72 -7.51
N LEU A 343 13.86 8.18 -7.56
CA LEU A 343 13.18 8.77 -6.43
C LEU A 343 12.96 7.76 -5.29
N ALA A 344 12.66 6.48 -5.62
CA ALA A 344 12.52 5.42 -4.63
C ALA A 344 13.87 5.06 -3.96
N VAL A 345 14.94 5.04 -4.72
CA VAL A 345 16.31 4.86 -4.16
C VAL A 345 16.64 6.02 -3.23
N ASP A 346 16.47 7.27 -3.69
CA ASP A 346 16.79 8.45 -2.92
C ASP A 346 15.99 8.56 -1.60
N VAL A 347 14.68 8.28 -1.64
CA VAL A 347 13.84 8.38 -0.44
C VAL A 347 14.21 7.33 0.62
N VAL A 348 14.67 6.14 0.22
CA VAL A 348 15.12 5.07 1.14
C VAL A 348 16.54 5.33 1.63
N GLU A 349 17.48 5.72 0.75
CA GLU A 349 18.86 6.03 1.13
C GLU A 349 18.95 7.20 2.10
N SER A 350 18.15 8.24 1.86
CA SER A 350 18.08 9.42 2.76
C SER A 350 17.34 9.15 4.07
N GLY A 351 16.77 7.96 4.26
CA GLY A 351 16.01 7.60 5.45
C GLY A 351 14.66 8.33 5.57
N ARG A 352 14.15 8.97 4.51
CA ARG A 352 12.82 9.60 4.49
C ARG A 352 11.67 8.60 4.40
N ALA A 353 11.93 7.39 3.91
CA ALA A 353 11.03 6.25 3.96
C ALA A 353 11.79 4.95 4.22
N ASP A 354 11.09 3.96 4.73
CA ASP A 354 11.62 2.60 4.94
C ASP A 354 11.22 1.67 3.80
N LEU A 355 10.07 1.94 3.18
CA LEU A 355 9.43 1.14 2.13
C LEU A 355 8.82 2.06 1.07
N VAL A 356 8.81 1.61 -0.19
CA VAL A 356 8.15 2.34 -1.30
C VAL A 356 7.13 1.44 -1.98
N ALA A 357 5.87 1.90 -2.03
CA ALA A 357 4.79 1.17 -2.67
C ALA A 357 4.53 1.68 -4.09
N PHE A 358 4.51 0.75 -5.05
CA PHE A 358 4.27 1.02 -6.47
C PHE A 358 2.90 0.45 -6.89
N GLY A 359 2.05 1.30 -7.48
CA GLY A 359 0.75 0.91 -8.02
C GLY A 359 0.82 0.54 -9.50
N LYS A 360 0.53 1.51 -10.38
CA LYS A 360 0.47 1.31 -11.83
C LYS A 360 1.65 0.52 -12.44
N PRO A 361 2.91 0.71 -12.01
CA PRO A 361 4.02 -0.09 -12.51
C PRO A 361 3.83 -1.59 -12.30
N PHE A 362 3.29 -2.04 -11.16
CA PHE A 362 3.03 -3.46 -10.91
C PHE A 362 1.88 -4.04 -11.74
N ILE A 363 0.97 -3.22 -12.29
CA ILE A 363 -0.08 -3.73 -13.19
C ILE A 363 0.55 -4.43 -14.38
N ALA A 364 1.49 -3.73 -15.05
CA ALA A 364 2.07 -4.18 -16.33
C ALA A 364 3.43 -4.89 -16.20
N ASN A 365 4.02 -4.91 -15.00
CA ASN A 365 5.35 -5.50 -14.78
C ASN A 365 5.29 -6.48 -13.61
N PRO A 366 4.98 -7.76 -13.84
CA PRO A 366 5.01 -8.79 -12.80
C PRO A 366 6.41 -8.94 -12.19
N ASP A 367 7.45 -8.62 -12.93
CA ASP A 367 8.88 -8.64 -12.59
C ASP A 367 9.45 -7.25 -12.25
N LEU A 368 8.62 -6.33 -11.76
CA LEU A 368 9.00 -4.93 -11.51
C LEU A 368 10.29 -4.80 -10.69
N VAL A 369 10.49 -5.64 -9.67
CA VAL A 369 11.68 -5.58 -8.82
C VAL A 369 12.95 -5.81 -9.65
N GLU A 370 12.96 -6.78 -10.55
CA GLU A 370 14.09 -7.05 -11.43
C GLU A 370 14.32 -5.90 -12.41
N ARG A 371 13.26 -5.36 -13.01
CA ARG A 371 13.35 -4.21 -13.91
C ARG A 371 13.93 -2.98 -13.20
N LEU A 372 13.47 -2.67 -11.99
CA LEU A 372 14.03 -1.57 -11.21
C LEU A 372 15.49 -1.83 -10.79
N ALA A 373 15.82 -3.06 -10.38
CA ALA A 373 17.20 -3.39 -9.97
C ALA A 373 18.20 -3.25 -11.13
N LYS A 374 17.81 -3.69 -12.32
CA LYS A 374 18.64 -3.65 -13.52
C LYS A 374 18.46 -2.39 -14.38
N ASN A 375 17.62 -1.47 -13.94
CA ASN A 375 17.22 -0.26 -14.68
C ASN A 375 16.73 -0.56 -16.11
N LEU A 376 15.84 -1.56 -16.23
CA LEU A 376 15.26 -1.99 -17.51
C LEU A 376 13.99 -1.20 -17.83
N PRO A 377 13.62 -1.06 -19.13
CA PRO A 377 12.37 -0.44 -19.53
C PRO A 377 11.16 -1.11 -18.90
N LEU A 378 10.16 -0.32 -18.51
CA LEU A 378 8.88 -0.82 -17.99
C LEU A 378 7.86 -1.02 -19.14
N ASN A 379 7.04 -2.07 -19.01
CA ASN A 379 5.86 -2.21 -19.85
C ASN A 379 4.85 -1.10 -19.56
N THR A 380 4.15 -0.64 -20.59
CA THR A 380 3.06 0.34 -20.44
C THR A 380 1.76 -0.39 -20.06
N PRO A 381 1.08 0.02 -18.98
CA PRO A 381 -0.19 -0.59 -18.61
C PRO A 381 -1.31 -0.18 -19.56
N ASP A 382 -2.13 -1.14 -19.99
CA ASP A 382 -3.34 -0.89 -20.77
C ASP A 382 -4.49 -0.48 -19.83
N GLN A 383 -4.82 0.81 -19.83
CA GLN A 383 -5.85 1.37 -18.95
C GLN A 383 -7.25 0.77 -19.19
N SER A 384 -7.54 0.33 -20.42
CA SER A 384 -8.84 -0.29 -20.74
C SER A 384 -9.07 -1.62 -20.02
N THR A 385 -8.00 -2.24 -19.49
CA THR A 385 -8.03 -3.52 -18.77
C THR A 385 -7.90 -3.37 -17.25
N PHE A 386 -7.91 -2.15 -16.71
CA PHE A 386 -7.70 -1.96 -15.26
C PHE A 386 -8.79 -2.59 -14.42
N TYR A 387 -10.05 -2.49 -14.84
CA TYR A 387 -11.20 -2.97 -14.09
C TYR A 387 -11.99 -4.02 -14.87
N GLY A 388 -12.39 -5.10 -14.19
CA GLY A 388 -13.15 -6.20 -14.80
C GLY A 388 -12.35 -7.00 -15.83
N GLY A 389 -13.05 -7.81 -16.61
CA GLY A 389 -12.48 -8.64 -17.66
C GLY A 389 -11.89 -9.97 -17.15
N THR A 390 -11.02 -10.57 -17.95
CA THR A 390 -10.44 -11.91 -17.75
C THR A 390 -8.92 -11.84 -17.57
N ALA A 391 -8.18 -12.74 -18.20
CA ALA A 391 -6.72 -12.83 -18.15
C ALA A 391 -6.02 -11.62 -18.80
N LYS A 392 -6.65 -11.01 -19.83
CA LYS A 392 -6.06 -9.90 -20.58
C LYS A 392 -5.83 -8.69 -19.68
N GLY A 393 -4.62 -8.13 -19.75
CA GLY A 393 -4.19 -6.99 -18.92
C GLY A 393 -4.14 -7.28 -17.44
N TYR A 394 -4.13 -8.57 -17.05
CA TYR A 394 -4.08 -9.03 -15.67
C TYR A 394 -2.90 -9.96 -15.43
N ILE A 395 -2.85 -11.10 -16.16
CA ILE A 395 -1.81 -12.13 -16.00
C ILE A 395 -0.98 -12.37 -17.27
N ASP A 396 -1.22 -11.63 -18.35
CA ASP A 396 -0.62 -11.82 -19.68
C ASP A 396 0.50 -10.81 -20.01
N TYR A 397 0.88 -9.92 -19.09
CA TYR A 397 2.03 -9.05 -19.31
C TYR A 397 3.34 -9.84 -19.28
N SER A 398 4.20 -9.57 -20.27
CA SER A 398 5.50 -10.25 -20.39
C SER A 398 6.47 -9.84 -19.29
N ALA A 399 7.10 -10.83 -18.66
CA ALA A 399 8.31 -10.64 -17.87
C ALA A 399 9.55 -10.51 -18.80
N VAL A 400 10.65 -9.99 -18.24
CA VAL A 400 11.94 -9.99 -18.93
C VAL A 400 12.38 -11.44 -19.14
N GLU A 401 12.80 -11.75 -20.38
CA GLU A 401 13.39 -13.06 -20.66
C GLU A 401 14.61 -13.26 -19.78
N LYS A 402 14.63 -14.33 -19.01
CA LYS A 402 15.82 -14.74 -18.28
C LYS A 402 16.85 -15.15 -19.32
N VAL A 403 17.86 -14.31 -19.54
CA VAL A 403 19.05 -14.72 -20.28
C VAL A 403 19.67 -15.86 -19.47
N ALA A 404 19.66 -17.06 -20.06
CA ALA A 404 20.16 -18.31 -19.48
C ALA A 404 21.68 -18.21 -19.20
#